data_3ca86a91f414c3bb7c4884e6eb58ab32
#
_entry.id   3ca86a91f414c3bb7c4884e6eb58ab32
#
_cell.length_a   1.000
_cell.length_b   1.000
_cell.length_c   1.000
_cell.angle_alpha   90.00
_cell.angle_beta   90.00
_cell.angle_gamma   90.00
#
_symmetry.space_group_name_H-M   'P 1'
#
loop_
_entity.id
_entity.type
_entity.pdbx_description
1 polymer ?
#
loop_
_entity_poly.entity_id
_entity_poly.type
_entity_poly.pdbx_seq_one_letter_code
_entity_poly.pdbx_strand_id
1 'polypeptide(L)'
;AGIIIFIASRVSFIAGERDARGPWKNILGESEAVLVPDRFVTNAITLDGQTFVDDDGSVYLYWGTWGIYKGFGCGAGKMTPDLKGFTERGHTETEAVDFFEAPFVLKRNGIYYFMYSSGSCHDHTYRVQYATSDHPLGPYEYKAAFWKR
;
A
#
# COMPACT_ATOMS: atom_id res chain seq x y z
N ALA A 1 2.10 -23.76 -5.39
CA ALA A 1 2.34 -22.95 -6.59
C ALA A 1 1.90 -21.53 -6.24
N GLY A 2 2.83 -20.58 -6.24
CA GLY A 2 2.55 -19.17 -5.96
C GLY A 2 1.79 -18.49 -7.10
N ILE A 3 0.95 -17.53 -6.76
CA ILE A 3 0.36 -16.58 -7.71
C ILE A 3 1.20 -15.32 -7.65
N ILE A 4 1.63 -14.80 -8.79
CA ILE A 4 2.28 -13.50 -8.88
C ILE A 4 1.18 -12.46 -8.99
N ILE A 5 1.25 -11.43 -8.15
CA ILE A 5 0.26 -10.35 -8.13
C ILE A 5 0.90 -9.12 -8.74
N PHE A 6 0.26 -8.55 -9.73
CA PHE A 6 0.59 -7.25 -10.30
C PHE A 6 -0.49 -6.24 -9.92
N ILE A 7 -0.09 -5.10 -9.38
CA ILE A 7 -0.98 -4.01 -9.02
C ILE A 7 -0.70 -2.83 -9.97
N ALA A 8 -1.68 -2.48 -10.77
CA ALA A 8 -1.57 -1.37 -11.71
C ALA A 8 -1.85 -0.02 -11.03
N SER A 9 -1.49 1.06 -11.69
CA SER A 9 -1.37 2.45 -11.20
C SER A 9 -2.62 3.12 -10.59
N ARG A 10 -3.77 2.57 -10.72
CA ARG A 10 -4.87 2.76 -9.76
C ARG A 10 -5.04 1.42 -9.08
N VAL A 11 -5.13 1.34 -7.77
CA VAL A 11 -5.31 0.07 -7.03
C VAL A 11 -6.67 -0.56 -7.40
N SER A 12 -6.95 -0.46 -8.67
CA SER A 12 -8.18 -0.87 -9.32
C SER A 12 -8.09 -2.33 -9.77
N PHE A 13 -6.89 -2.81 -10.10
CA PHE A 13 -6.73 -4.14 -10.67
C PHE A 13 -5.72 -4.94 -9.86
N ILE A 14 -6.14 -6.09 -9.42
CA ILE A 14 -5.23 -7.17 -9.06
C ILE A 14 -5.26 -8.17 -10.20
N ALA A 15 -4.13 -8.33 -10.87
CA ALA A 15 -3.95 -9.36 -11.87
C ALA A 15 -3.09 -10.48 -11.30
N GLY A 16 -3.57 -11.71 -11.41
CA GLY A 16 -2.85 -12.89 -10.97
C GLY A 16 -2.48 -13.78 -12.15
N GLU A 17 -1.24 -14.26 -12.20
CA GLU A 17 -0.79 -15.26 -13.14
C GLU A 17 0.34 -16.10 -12.52
N ARG A 18 0.61 -17.27 -13.06
CA ARG A 18 1.70 -18.16 -12.65
C ARG A 18 3.02 -17.84 -13.33
N ASP A 19 2.97 -17.13 -14.47
CA ASP A 19 4.13 -16.64 -15.20
C ASP A 19 4.21 -15.11 -15.06
N ALA A 20 5.35 -14.59 -14.63
CA ALA A 20 5.58 -13.15 -14.47
C ALA A 20 5.44 -12.35 -15.77
N ARG A 21 5.44 -13.02 -16.92
CA ARG A 21 5.26 -12.40 -18.25
C ARG A 21 3.79 -12.34 -18.68
N GLY A 22 2.88 -12.89 -17.89
CA GLY A 22 1.46 -12.99 -18.21
C GLY A 22 1.10 -14.18 -19.12
N PRO A 23 -0.06 -14.13 -19.76
CA PRO A 23 -1.02 -13.02 -19.81
C PRO A 23 -1.71 -12.75 -18.46
N TRP A 24 -1.75 -11.50 -18.06
CA TRP A 24 -2.34 -11.08 -16.80
C TRP A 24 -3.86 -11.04 -16.88
N LYS A 25 -4.53 -11.56 -15.85
CA LYS A 25 -5.99 -11.57 -15.75
C LYS A 25 -6.43 -10.92 -14.46
N ASN A 26 -7.48 -10.10 -14.50
CA ASN A 26 -8.10 -9.57 -13.31
C ASN A 26 -8.68 -10.72 -12.48
N ILE A 27 -8.17 -10.91 -11.26
CA ILE A 27 -8.62 -12.00 -10.38
C ILE A 27 -10.02 -11.79 -9.82
N LEU A 28 -10.56 -10.56 -9.92
CA LEU A 28 -11.94 -10.25 -9.53
C LEU A 28 -12.98 -10.74 -10.57
N GLY A 29 -12.50 -11.23 -11.72
CA GLY A 29 -13.31 -11.91 -12.74
C GLY A 29 -13.84 -10.99 -13.84
N GLU A 30 -14.05 -9.71 -13.57
CA GLU A 30 -14.55 -8.72 -14.52
C GLU A 30 -13.46 -7.72 -14.89
N SER A 31 -13.40 -7.29 -16.15
CA SER A 31 -12.35 -6.37 -16.62
C SER A 31 -12.38 -5.00 -15.93
N GLU A 32 -13.56 -4.58 -15.48
CA GLU A 32 -13.80 -3.29 -14.81
C GLU A 32 -13.82 -3.39 -13.27
N ALA A 33 -13.74 -4.61 -12.71
CA ALA A 33 -13.80 -4.81 -11.27
C ALA A 33 -12.57 -4.23 -10.58
N VAL A 34 -12.78 -3.45 -9.53
CA VAL A 34 -11.74 -2.77 -8.75
C VAL A 34 -11.71 -3.27 -7.30
N LEU A 35 -10.52 -3.52 -6.77
CA LEU A 35 -10.37 -3.98 -5.39
C LEU A 35 -10.60 -2.85 -4.39
N VAL A 36 -10.05 -1.68 -4.66
CA VAL A 36 -10.16 -0.48 -3.83
C VAL A 36 -10.72 0.65 -4.68
N PRO A 37 -12.03 0.94 -4.62
CA PRO A 37 -12.60 2.08 -5.34
C PRO A 37 -12.15 3.42 -4.74
N ASP A 38 -12.04 4.44 -5.56
CA ASP A 38 -11.58 5.79 -5.18
C ASP A 38 -12.35 6.40 -4.00
N ARG A 39 -13.60 6.04 -3.82
CA ARG A 39 -14.46 6.49 -2.71
C ARG A 39 -14.36 5.63 -1.45
N PHE A 40 -13.47 4.64 -1.42
CA PHE A 40 -13.31 3.73 -0.30
C PHE A 40 -12.92 4.45 1.00
N VAL A 41 -12.12 5.48 0.84
CA VAL A 41 -11.75 6.40 1.90
C VAL A 41 -12.14 7.80 1.42
N THR A 42 -13.28 8.27 1.81
CA THR A 42 -13.88 9.59 1.60
C THR A 42 -13.15 10.47 0.54
N ASN A 43 -13.41 10.24 -0.75
CA ASN A 43 -12.86 10.97 -1.89
C ASN A 43 -11.33 10.85 -2.12
N ALA A 44 -10.65 9.91 -1.50
CA ALA A 44 -9.23 9.68 -1.77
C ALA A 44 -9.04 8.93 -3.10
N ILE A 45 -8.04 9.34 -3.86
CA ILE A 45 -7.58 8.61 -5.04
C ILE A 45 -6.71 7.45 -4.56
N THR A 46 -6.97 6.23 -5.06
CA THR A 46 -6.20 5.03 -4.71
C THR A 46 -5.16 4.74 -5.77
N LEU A 47 -3.88 4.81 -5.40
CA LEU A 47 -2.76 4.53 -6.30
C LEU A 47 -1.55 3.95 -5.56
N ASP A 48 -0.53 3.56 -6.32
CA ASP A 48 0.74 3.05 -5.81
C ASP A 48 0.58 1.87 -4.84
N GLY A 49 -0.23 0.89 -5.22
CA GLY A 49 -0.47 -0.29 -4.39
C GLY A 49 0.79 -1.13 -4.20
N GLN A 50 1.07 -1.53 -2.95
CA GLN A 50 2.13 -2.45 -2.60
C GLN A 50 1.57 -3.58 -1.74
N THR A 51 1.89 -4.83 -2.10
CA THR A 51 1.58 -6.00 -1.27
C THR A 51 2.78 -6.34 -0.38
N PHE A 52 2.47 -6.74 0.83
CA PHE A 52 3.40 -7.33 1.78
C PHE A 52 2.88 -8.70 2.20
N VAL A 53 3.73 -9.72 2.15
CA VAL A 53 3.43 -11.07 2.65
C VAL A 53 4.19 -11.28 3.95
N ASP A 54 3.45 -11.53 5.02
CA ASP A 54 4.04 -11.76 6.34
C ASP A 54 4.53 -13.22 6.51
N ASP A 55 5.29 -13.48 7.57
CA ASP A 55 5.86 -14.78 7.88
C ASP A 55 4.80 -15.87 8.09
N ASP A 56 3.60 -15.51 8.52
CA ASP A 56 2.44 -16.40 8.70
C ASP A 56 1.66 -16.67 7.40
N GLY A 57 2.10 -16.07 6.28
CA GLY A 57 1.43 -16.14 4.99
C GLY A 57 0.27 -15.17 4.81
N SER A 58 -0.04 -14.34 5.80
CA SER A 58 -1.00 -13.25 5.66
C SER A 58 -0.54 -12.23 4.63
N VAL A 59 -1.45 -11.77 3.79
CA VAL A 59 -1.16 -10.78 2.75
C VAL A 59 -1.81 -9.46 3.12
N TYR A 60 -1.04 -8.40 3.05
CA TYR A 60 -1.47 -7.03 3.29
C TYR A 60 -1.31 -6.20 2.03
N LEU A 61 -2.23 -5.29 1.78
CA LEU A 61 -2.16 -4.31 0.70
C LEU A 61 -2.11 -2.91 1.32
N TYR A 62 -1.19 -2.10 0.82
CA TYR A 62 -1.07 -0.68 1.15
C TYR A 62 -1.25 0.13 -0.12
N TRP A 63 -1.84 1.34 -0.02
CA TRP A 63 -2.03 2.22 -1.17
C TRP A 63 -1.96 3.69 -0.77
N GLY A 64 -1.50 4.50 -1.68
CA GLY A 64 -1.42 5.94 -1.53
C GLY A 64 -2.75 6.63 -1.78
N THR A 65 -2.87 7.82 -1.27
CA THR A 65 -3.99 8.74 -1.51
C THR A 65 -3.57 9.96 -2.33
N TRP A 66 -2.40 9.90 -2.94
CA TRP A 66 -1.77 10.89 -3.81
C TRP A 66 -1.56 12.28 -3.19
N GLY A 67 -1.38 12.37 -1.89
CA GLY A 67 -1.04 13.63 -1.20
C GLY A 67 -2.05 14.77 -1.33
N ILE A 68 -3.14 14.57 -2.05
CA ILE A 68 -4.18 15.58 -2.29
C ILE A 68 -4.95 15.86 -1.00
N TYR A 69 -5.04 14.86 -0.14
CA TYR A 69 -5.82 14.91 1.08
C TYR A 69 -4.91 14.81 2.29
N LYS A 70 -4.46 15.95 2.80
CA LYS A 70 -3.69 16.00 4.05
C LYS A 70 -4.47 15.35 5.18
N GLY A 71 -3.81 14.46 5.92
CA GLY A 71 -4.40 13.79 7.07
C GLY A 71 -5.11 12.46 6.77
N PHE A 72 -5.19 12.03 5.51
CA PHE A 72 -5.77 10.71 5.18
C PHE A 72 -4.75 9.57 5.23
N GLY A 73 -3.45 9.87 5.22
CA GLY A 73 -2.39 8.88 5.32
C GLY A 73 -2.39 7.87 4.19
N CYS A 74 -1.90 6.68 4.48
CA CYS A 74 -1.89 5.52 3.59
C CYS A 74 -3.09 4.62 3.89
N GLY A 75 -3.84 4.22 2.88
CA GLY A 75 -4.80 3.16 3.00
C GLY A 75 -4.10 1.81 3.18
N ALA A 76 -4.67 0.93 3.98
CA ALA A 76 -4.12 -0.41 4.19
C ALA A 76 -5.22 -1.43 4.52
N GLY A 77 -4.92 -2.70 4.31
CA GLY A 77 -5.81 -3.76 4.74
C GLY A 77 -5.17 -5.14 4.68
N LYS A 78 -5.65 -6.04 5.53
CA LYS A 78 -5.36 -7.46 5.45
C LYS A 78 -6.29 -8.08 4.42
N MET A 79 -5.72 -8.74 3.43
CA MET A 79 -6.49 -9.34 2.35
C MET A 79 -7.15 -10.66 2.79
N THR A 80 -8.24 -11.02 2.09
CA THR A 80 -8.80 -12.36 2.16
C THR A 80 -7.84 -13.40 1.57
N PRO A 81 -7.91 -14.70 1.95
CA PRO A 81 -7.02 -15.73 1.42
C PRO A 81 -7.09 -15.91 -0.10
N ASP A 82 -8.19 -15.56 -0.73
CA ASP A 82 -8.37 -15.59 -2.19
C ASP A 82 -7.92 -14.29 -2.88
N LEU A 83 -7.45 -13.31 -2.11
CA LEU A 83 -6.95 -12.00 -2.54
C LEU A 83 -8.00 -11.12 -3.25
N LYS A 84 -9.28 -11.42 -3.09
CA LYS A 84 -10.38 -10.69 -3.76
C LYS A 84 -11.06 -9.64 -2.90
N GLY A 85 -10.61 -9.47 -1.66
CA GLY A 85 -11.17 -8.52 -0.72
C GLY A 85 -10.31 -8.35 0.51
N PHE A 86 -10.89 -7.78 1.54
CA PHE A 86 -10.23 -7.52 2.82
C PHE A 86 -11.00 -8.16 3.97
N THR A 87 -10.28 -8.76 4.91
CA THR A 87 -10.80 -9.17 6.22
C THR A 87 -10.75 -8.02 7.21
N GLU A 88 -9.75 -7.14 7.05
CA GLU A 88 -9.55 -5.95 7.86
C GLU A 88 -9.04 -4.84 6.96
N ARG A 89 -9.56 -3.64 7.09
CA ARG A 89 -9.19 -2.49 6.27
C ARG A 89 -9.41 -1.17 6.99
N GLY A 90 -8.64 -0.17 6.60
CA GLY A 90 -8.72 1.17 7.18
C GLY A 90 -7.59 2.03 6.65
N HIS A 91 -7.37 3.13 7.33
CA HIS A 91 -6.10 3.83 7.24
C HIS A 91 -5.07 3.08 8.06
N THR A 92 -3.80 3.12 7.65
CA THR A 92 -2.77 2.90 8.65
C THR A 92 -2.97 4.01 9.68
N GLU A 93 -3.15 3.66 10.92
CA GLU A 93 -3.16 4.63 12.04
C GLU A 93 -1.76 5.25 12.21
N THR A 94 -1.18 5.63 11.11
CA THR A 94 0.09 6.31 11.11
C THR A 94 -0.20 7.79 11.10
N GLU A 95 0.35 8.46 12.03
CA GLU A 95 0.85 9.79 11.74
C GLU A 95 2.02 9.65 10.77
N ALA A 96 1.75 9.20 9.53
CA ALA A 96 2.71 9.26 8.46
C ALA A 96 2.96 10.73 8.19
N VAL A 97 3.98 11.27 8.86
CA VAL A 97 4.30 12.69 8.83
C VAL A 97 4.52 13.10 7.39
N ASP A 98 3.62 13.97 6.87
CA ASP A 98 3.71 14.51 5.52
C ASP A 98 3.68 13.39 4.43
N PHE A 99 2.85 12.35 4.62
CA PHE A 99 2.67 11.30 3.62
C PHE A 99 2.16 11.90 2.29
N PHE A 100 2.81 11.51 1.19
CA PHE A 100 2.41 11.90 -0.15
C PHE A 100 1.97 10.68 -0.97
N GLU A 101 2.87 9.72 -1.21
CA GLU A 101 2.60 8.55 -2.06
C GLU A 101 3.57 7.39 -1.82
N ALA A 102 3.48 6.34 -2.65
CA ALA A 102 4.40 5.23 -2.74
C ALA A 102 4.67 4.53 -1.38
N PRO A 103 3.64 3.97 -0.74
CA PRO A 103 3.84 3.19 0.47
C PRO A 103 4.63 1.92 0.17
N PHE A 104 5.54 1.56 1.07
CA PHE A 104 6.29 0.32 1.00
C PHE A 104 6.53 -0.23 2.40
N VAL A 105 6.10 -1.47 2.64
CA VAL A 105 6.31 -2.14 3.93
C VAL A 105 7.24 -3.33 3.78
N LEU A 106 8.17 -3.45 4.70
CA LEU A 106 8.98 -4.64 4.90
C LEU A 106 9.05 -5.00 6.38
N LYS A 107 9.37 -6.26 6.68
CA LYS A 107 9.62 -6.73 8.04
C LYS A 107 11.07 -7.14 8.20
N ARG A 108 11.68 -6.74 9.32
CA ARG A 108 13.02 -7.16 9.71
C ARG A 108 13.11 -7.30 11.22
N ASN A 109 13.60 -8.43 11.69
CA ASN A 109 13.74 -8.73 13.12
C ASN A 109 12.46 -8.51 13.94
N GLY A 110 11.31 -8.89 13.38
CA GLY A 110 10.00 -8.73 14.02
C GLY A 110 9.41 -7.32 13.96
N ILE A 111 10.12 -6.35 13.39
CA ILE A 111 9.67 -4.97 13.27
C ILE A 111 9.26 -4.68 11.83
N TYR A 112 8.10 -4.03 11.66
CA TYR A 112 7.61 -3.55 10.37
C TYR A 112 8.13 -2.14 10.12
N TYR A 113 8.72 -1.94 8.96
CA TYR A 113 9.23 -0.66 8.47
C TYR A 113 8.30 -0.18 7.35
N PHE A 114 7.60 0.89 7.60
CA PHE A 114 6.77 1.56 6.62
C PHE A 114 7.53 2.74 6.03
N MET A 115 7.90 2.62 4.78
CA MET A 115 8.57 3.67 4.01
C MET A 115 7.59 4.30 3.04
N TYR A 116 7.73 5.58 2.79
CA TYR A 116 6.83 6.34 1.92
C TYR A 116 7.48 7.62 1.42
N SER A 117 6.97 8.13 0.30
CA SER A 117 7.36 9.43 -0.21
C SER A 117 6.59 10.54 0.47
N SER A 118 7.26 11.67 0.72
CA SER A 118 6.68 12.86 1.31
C SER A 118 7.19 14.13 0.62
N GLY A 119 6.59 15.27 0.92
CA GLY A 119 6.85 16.53 0.24
C GLY A 119 6.14 16.61 -1.10
N SER A 120 6.65 17.43 -2.03
CA SER A 120 6.10 17.60 -3.37
C SER A 120 7.01 16.99 -4.43
N CYS A 121 6.47 16.21 -5.34
CA CYS A 121 7.22 15.65 -6.47
C CYS A 121 7.68 16.73 -7.48
N HIS A 122 7.17 17.95 -7.34
CA HIS A 122 7.51 19.07 -8.21
C HIS A 122 8.68 19.92 -7.72
N ASP A 123 9.22 19.66 -6.52
CA ASP A 123 10.28 20.47 -5.94
C ASP A 123 11.26 19.65 -5.06
N HIS A 124 12.22 20.35 -4.44
CA HIS A 124 13.28 19.76 -3.63
C HIS A 124 12.82 19.21 -2.27
N THR A 125 11.54 19.33 -1.93
CA THR A 125 11.01 18.79 -0.67
C THR A 125 10.70 17.30 -0.76
N TYR A 126 10.66 16.73 -1.98
CA TYR A 126 10.38 15.31 -2.19
C TYR A 126 11.47 14.42 -1.57
N ARG A 127 11.08 13.52 -0.71
CA ARG A 127 11.98 12.68 0.06
C ARG A 127 11.30 11.39 0.50
N VAL A 128 12.10 10.38 0.87
CA VAL A 128 11.61 9.16 1.49
C VAL A 128 11.70 9.29 3.01
N GLN A 129 10.61 8.98 3.69
CA GLN A 129 10.53 8.89 5.14
C GLN A 129 10.18 7.48 5.58
N TYR A 130 10.36 7.18 6.87
CA TYR A 130 9.92 5.91 7.41
C TYR A 130 9.39 6.01 8.84
N ALA A 131 8.52 5.06 9.14
CA ALA A 131 7.98 4.81 10.46
C ALA A 131 8.11 3.31 10.79
N THR A 132 7.99 2.94 12.05
CA THR A 132 8.09 1.54 12.48
C THR A 132 6.91 1.14 13.35
N SER A 133 6.56 -0.15 13.32
CA SER A 133 5.53 -0.76 14.16
C SER A 133 5.91 -2.19 14.51
N ASP A 134 5.30 -2.74 15.53
CA ASP A 134 5.29 -4.18 15.85
C ASP A 134 4.09 -4.91 15.21
N HIS A 135 3.22 -4.18 14.49
CA HIS A 135 2.07 -4.72 13.80
C HIS A 135 2.00 -4.22 12.35
N PRO A 136 1.63 -5.07 11.35
CA PRO A 136 1.67 -4.70 9.93
C PRO A 136 0.73 -3.55 9.56
N LEU A 137 -0.40 -3.38 10.25
CA LEU A 137 -1.33 -2.29 10.02
C LEU A 137 -1.11 -1.08 10.94
N GLY A 138 -0.07 -1.09 11.77
CA GLY A 138 0.22 -0.02 12.72
C GLY A 138 -0.37 -0.28 14.13
N PRO A 139 -0.40 0.75 15.01
CA PRO A 139 0.07 2.11 14.74
C PRO A 139 1.58 2.17 14.47
N TYR A 140 1.98 3.02 13.55
CA TYR A 140 3.40 3.21 13.22
C TYR A 140 3.96 4.46 13.89
N GLU A 141 5.12 4.38 14.45
CA GLU A 141 5.85 5.50 15.03
C GLU A 141 6.83 6.09 14.02
N TYR A 142 6.69 7.37 13.70
CA TYR A 142 7.61 8.08 12.81
C TYR A 142 9.03 8.06 13.36
N LYS A 143 10.01 7.81 12.50
CA LYS A 143 11.43 7.75 12.88
C LYS A 143 12.27 8.84 12.22
N ALA A 144 12.34 8.88 10.89
CA ALA A 144 13.21 9.82 10.20
C ALA A 144 12.92 9.91 8.68
N ALA A 145 13.54 10.87 8.02
CA ALA A 145 13.75 10.84 6.59
C ALA A 145 15.01 10.04 6.26
N PHE A 146 14.92 9.12 5.29
CA PHE A 146 16.08 8.37 4.77
C PHE A 146 17.05 9.27 3.99
N TRP A 147 16.52 10.30 3.38
CA TRP A 147 17.25 11.18 2.50
C TRP A 147 16.86 12.63 2.77
N LYS A 148 17.85 13.44 3.13
CA LYS A 148 17.78 14.89 3.04
C LYS A 148 18.78 15.31 1.97
N ARG A 149 18.31 15.99 0.94
CA ARG A 149 19.20 16.72 0.02
C ARG A 149 19.85 17.89 0.73
#